data_36b38c8f35bdcd3aac49c417aae39e11
#
_entry.id   36b38c8f35bdcd3aac49c417aae39e11
#
_cell.length_a   1.000
_cell.length_b   1.000
_cell.length_c   1.000
_cell.angle_alpha   90.00
_cell.angle_beta   90.00
_cell.angle_gamma   90.00
#
_symmetry.space_group_name_H-M   'P 1'
#
loop_
_entity.id
_entity.type
_entity.pdbx_description
1 polymer ?
#
loop_
_entity_poly.entity_id
_entity_poly.type
_entity_poly.pdbx_seq_one_letter_code
_entity_poly.pdbx_strand_id
1 'polypeptide(L)'
;MAKKVFNIYPASAKEMEALGQRLKDARLRRRFSMETVCARADISRPTLYKAENGDPSAAFGVYVQVLRVLGLVEDLSLIAKEDVLGRRLQDESLPQRKRAPRKKTPPEESNG
;
A
#
# COMPACT_ATOMS: atom_id res chain seq x y z
N MET A 1 2.15 -26.81 11.43
CA MET A 1 1.94 -26.26 10.12
C MET A 1 2.95 -25.20 9.75
N ALA A 2 3.53 -25.33 8.59
CA ALA A 2 4.57 -24.41 8.19
C ALA A 2 3.99 -23.07 7.80
N LYS A 3 4.67 -22.02 8.23
CA LYS A 3 4.30 -20.69 7.88
C LYS A 3 4.88 -20.32 6.55
N LYS A 4 4.10 -19.66 5.74
CA LYS A 4 4.60 -19.20 4.48
C LYS A 4 5.60 -18.09 4.70
N VAL A 5 6.71 -18.15 3.99
CA VAL A 5 7.76 -17.14 4.09
C VAL A 5 7.74 -16.33 2.81
N PHE A 6 7.64 -15.01 2.96
CA PHE A 6 7.71 -14.13 1.83
C PHE A 6 9.14 -13.90 1.42
N ASN A 7 9.43 -14.19 0.16
CA ASN A 7 10.72 -13.86 -0.42
C ASN A 7 10.57 -12.58 -1.19
N ILE A 8 11.09 -11.51 -0.62
CA ILE A 8 10.96 -10.20 -1.23
C ILE A 8 12.35 -9.70 -1.57
N TYR A 9 12.47 -8.98 -2.67
CA TYR A 9 13.76 -8.47 -3.09
C TYR A 9 14.31 -7.51 -2.03
N PRO A 10 15.64 -7.49 -1.85
CA PRO A 10 16.23 -6.62 -0.82
C PRO A 10 15.84 -5.15 -0.94
N ALA A 11 15.76 -4.62 -2.17
CA ALA A 11 15.37 -3.23 -2.34
C ALA A 11 13.94 -2.99 -1.88
N SER A 12 13.05 -3.93 -2.17
CA SER A 12 11.65 -3.83 -1.72
C SER A 12 11.56 -3.98 -0.21
N ALA A 13 12.36 -4.87 0.37
CA ALA A 13 12.38 -5.04 1.81
C ALA A 13 12.78 -3.76 2.52
N LYS A 14 13.75 -3.03 1.95
CA LYS A 14 14.16 -1.76 2.53
C LYS A 14 13.04 -0.73 2.49
N GLU A 15 12.28 -0.70 1.40
CA GLU A 15 11.15 0.21 1.32
C GLU A 15 10.10 -0.12 2.37
N MET A 16 9.85 -1.41 2.59
CA MET A 16 8.89 -1.82 3.61
C MET A 16 9.38 -1.45 5.00
N GLU A 17 10.67 -1.67 5.26
CA GLU A 17 11.24 -1.29 6.55
C GLU A 17 11.13 0.21 6.78
N ALA A 18 11.39 0.99 5.73
CA ALA A 18 11.28 2.44 5.83
C ALA A 18 9.83 2.85 6.11
N LEU A 19 8.89 2.20 5.47
CA LEU A 19 7.48 2.46 5.74
C LEU A 19 7.14 2.15 7.20
N GLY A 20 7.57 0.98 7.67
CA GLY A 20 7.32 0.60 9.06
C GLY A 20 7.89 1.61 10.03
N GLN A 21 9.10 2.10 9.76
CA GLN A 21 9.72 3.09 10.62
C GLN A 21 8.92 4.39 10.61
N ARG A 22 8.43 4.80 9.43
CA ARG A 22 7.61 6.01 9.36
C ARG A 22 6.32 5.86 10.15
N LEU A 23 5.72 4.68 10.15
CA LEU A 23 4.52 4.43 10.94
C LEU A 23 4.82 4.54 12.42
N LYS A 24 5.94 3.96 12.85
CA LYS A 24 6.33 4.02 14.23
C LYS A 24 6.60 5.47 14.64
N ASP A 25 7.33 6.20 13.81
CA ASP A 25 7.64 7.60 14.10
C ASP A 25 6.36 8.43 14.19
N ALA A 26 5.42 8.19 13.30
CA ALA A 26 4.16 8.91 13.30
C ALA A 26 3.36 8.62 14.57
N ARG A 27 3.39 7.36 15.02
CA ARG A 27 2.74 6.98 16.27
C ARG A 27 3.37 7.73 17.45
N LEU A 28 4.70 7.73 17.48
CA LEU A 28 5.42 8.35 18.60
C LEU A 28 5.23 9.86 18.63
N ARG A 29 5.18 10.50 17.45
CA ARG A 29 4.93 11.94 17.41
C ARG A 29 3.57 12.30 17.98
N ARG A 30 2.60 11.39 17.89
CA ARG A 30 1.27 11.60 18.44
C ARG A 30 1.17 11.13 19.89
N ARG A 31 2.27 10.61 20.41
CA ARG A 31 2.32 10.08 21.78
C ARG A 31 1.30 8.96 21.99
N PHE A 32 1.04 8.20 20.95
CA PHE A 32 0.16 7.03 21.06
C PHE A 32 1.00 5.85 21.52
N SER A 33 0.50 5.14 22.52
CA SER A 33 1.11 3.87 22.89
C SER A 33 0.73 2.81 21.87
N MET A 34 1.50 1.71 21.86
CA MET A 34 1.13 0.58 21.01
C MET A 34 -0.26 0.08 21.38
N GLU A 35 -0.56 0.05 22.67
CA GLU A 35 -1.85 -0.41 23.15
C GLU A 35 -3.00 0.43 22.56
N THR A 36 -2.82 1.74 22.53
CA THR A 36 -3.82 2.63 21.98
C THR A 36 -4.06 2.37 20.51
N VAL A 37 -2.97 2.24 19.74
CA VAL A 37 -3.11 2.00 18.31
C VAL A 37 -3.75 0.64 18.06
N CYS A 38 -3.33 -0.38 18.80
CA CYS A 38 -3.92 -1.71 18.64
C CYS A 38 -5.41 -1.71 18.90
N ALA A 39 -5.83 -1.01 19.96
CA ALA A 39 -7.25 -0.96 20.29
C ALA A 39 -8.05 -0.26 19.19
N ARG A 40 -7.52 0.83 18.66
CA ARG A 40 -8.24 1.61 17.64
C ARG A 40 -8.20 0.96 16.28
N ALA A 41 -7.12 0.24 15.97
CA ALA A 41 -6.98 -0.45 14.69
C ALA A 41 -7.57 -1.85 14.72
N ASP A 42 -7.96 -2.32 15.90
CA ASP A 42 -8.48 -3.66 16.09
C ASP A 42 -7.48 -4.72 15.62
N ILE A 43 -6.24 -4.59 16.09
CA ILE A 43 -5.19 -5.55 15.79
C ILE A 43 -4.47 -5.91 17.07
N SER A 44 -3.79 -7.05 17.04
CA SER A 44 -3.02 -7.48 18.19
C SER A 44 -1.69 -6.75 18.24
N ARG A 45 -1.06 -6.81 19.39
CA ARG A 45 0.24 -6.18 19.57
C ARG A 45 1.32 -6.79 18.68
N PRO A 46 1.42 -8.12 18.58
CA PRO A 46 2.38 -8.68 17.61
C PRO A 46 2.13 -8.23 16.18
N THR A 47 0.87 -8.04 15.79
CA THR A 47 0.53 -7.58 14.46
C THR A 47 1.03 -6.15 14.23
N LEU A 48 0.82 -5.27 15.19
CA LEU A 48 1.34 -3.91 15.09
C LEU A 48 2.85 -3.91 15.03
N TYR A 49 3.48 -4.76 15.84
CA TYR A 49 4.93 -4.85 15.85
C TYR A 49 5.45 -5.22 14.47
N LYS A 50 4.80 -6.18 13.81
CA LYS A 50 5.20 -6.55 12.44
C LYS A 50 5.07 -5.38 11.49
N ALA A 51 3.97 -4.65 11.57
CA ALA A 51 3.77 -3.51 10.67
C ALA A 51 4.84 -2.44 10.89
N GLU A 52 5.20 -2.18 12.13
CA GLU A 52 6.21 -1.16 12.42
C GLU A 52 7.62 -1.62 12.05
N ASN A 53 7.79 -2.91 11.82
CA ASN A 53 9.05 -3.44 11.30
C ASN A 53 9.03 -3.61 9.79
N GLY A 54 7.92 -3.27 9.15
CA GLY A 54 7.81 -3.40 7.71
C GLY A 54 7.80 -4.85 7.24
N ASP A 55 7.24 -5.73 8.06
CA ASP A 55 7.22 -7.15 7.77
C ASP A 55 6.33 -7.43 6.57
N PRO A 56 6.87 -7.99 5.47
CA PRO A 56 6.06 -8.23 4.28
C PRO A 56 5.00 -9.31 4.47
N SER A 57 5.09 -10.10 5.54
CA SER A 57 4.06 -11.11 5.81
C SER A 57 2.84 -10.52 6.48
N ALA A 58 2.91 -9.28 6.97
CA ALA A 58 1.73 -8.62 7.53
C ALA A 58 0.77 -8.25 6.40
N ALA A 59 -0.51 -8.47 6.62
CA ALA A 59 -1.50 -8.17 5.59
C ALA A 59 -1.50 -6.68 5.27
N PHE A 60 -1.72 -6.35 4.01
CA PHE A 60 -1.79 -4.95 3.60
C PHE A 60 -2.86 -4.20 4.40
N GLY A 61 -3.99 -4.86 4.67
CA GLY A 61 -5.06 -4.25 5.44
C GLY A 61 -4.63 -3.80 6.82
N VAL A 62 -3.64 -4.47 7.41
CA VAL A 62 -3.11 -4.05 8.70
C VAL A 62 -2.45 -2.68 8.56
N TYR A 63 -1.65 -2.50 7.51
CA TYR A 63 -1.02 -1.20 7.26
C TYR A 63 -2.08 -0.13 7.06
N VAL A 64 -3.14 -0.45 6.35
CA VAL A 64 -4.24 0.48 6.11
C VAL A 64 -4.89 0.89 7.43
N GLN A 65 -5.16 -0.08 8.30
CA GLN A 65 -5.77 0.21 9.59
C GLN A 65 -4.89 1.11 10.45
N VAL A 66 -3.58 0.84 10.45
CA VAL A 66 -2.66 1.68 11.21
C VAL A 66 -2.64 3.09 10.64
N LEU A 67 -2.57 3.22 9.31
CA LEU A 67 -2.60 4.54 8.68
C LEU A 67 -3.87 5.29 9.05
N ARG A 68 -5.00 4.60 9.08
CA ARG A 68 -6.27 5.24 9.44
C ARG A 68 -6.22 5.80 10.85
N VAL A 69 -5.69 5.01 11.79
CA VAL A 69 -5.60 5.44 13.18
C VAL A 69 -4.69 6.67 13.31
N LEU A 70 -3.65 6.71 12.49
CA LEU A 70 -2.72 7.85 12.50
C LEU A 70 -3.25 9.05 11.72
N GLY A 71 -4.37 8.92 11.03
CA GLY A 71 -4.90 10.01 10.22
C GLY A 71 -4.18 10.17 8.89
N LEU A 72 -3.53 9.11 8.40
CA LEU A 72 -2.70 9.18 7.20
C LEU A 72 -3.19 8.27 6.09
N VAL A 73 -4.42 7.78 6.18
CA VAL A 73 -4.91 6.80 5.21
C VAL A 73 -4.97 7.37 3.79
N GLU A 74 -5.07 8.68 3.66
CA GLU A 74 -5.13 9.28 2.34
C GLU A 74 -3.82 9.18 1.58
N ASP A 75 -2.72 8.86 2.27
CA ASP A 75 -1.45 8.61 1.60
C ASP A 75 -1.57 7.45 0.62
N LEU A 76 -2.54 6.57 0.82
CA LEU A 76 -2.75 5.47 -0.13
C LEU A 76 -3.06 5.96 -1.52
N SER A 77 -3.64 7.15 -1.64
CA SER A 77 -3.95 7.74 -2.95
C SER A 77 -2.71 8.05 -3.77
N LEU A 78 -1.55 8.09 -3.13
CA LEU A 78 -0.31 8.43 -3.80
C LEU A 78 0.42 7.21 -4.36
N ILE A 79 0.05 6.02 -3.91
CA ILE A 79 0.73 4.81 -4.34
C ILE A 79 0.38 4.55 -5.80
N ALA A 80 1.42 4.38 -6.62
CA ALA A 80 1.29 4.08 -8.05
C ALA A 80 0.56 5.18 -8.83
N LYS A 81 0.44 6.37 -8.25
CA LYS A 81 -0.36 7.41 -8.85
C LYS A 81 0.31 8.04 -10.07
N GLU A 82 1.60 8.31 -9.98
CA GLU A 82 2.26 9.06 -11.05
C GLU A 82 2.63 8.21 -12.25
N ASP A 83 3.07 7.00 -12.03
CA ASP A 83 3.34 6.01 -13.09
C ASP A 83 3.76 6.66 -14.42
N VAL A 84 4.84 7.43 -14.39
CA VAL A 84 5.28 8.19 -15.56
C VAL A 84 5.60 7.25 -16.72
N LEU A 85 6.31 6.17 -16.45
CA LEU A 85 6.66 5.20 -17.49
C LEU A 85 5.42 4.59 -18.12
N GLY A 86 4.45 4.17 -17.28
CA GLY A 86 3.24 3.54 -17.78
C GLY A 86 2.45 4.48 -18.68
N ARG A 87 2.36 5.75 -18.29
CA ARG A 87 1.68 6.73 -19.12
C ARG A 87 2.37 6.94 -20.46
N ARG A 88 3.70 6.99 -20.43
CA ARG A 88 4.45 7.13 -21.67
C ARG A 88 4.22 5.94 -22.59
N LEU A 89 4.28 4.73 -22.02
CA LEU A 89 4.05 3.53 -22.81
C LEU A 89 2.64 3.53 -23.39
N GLN A 90 1.67 3.95 -22.62
CA GLN A 90 0.30 4.05 -23.10
C GLN A 90 0.19 5.06 -24.24
N ASP A 91 0.78 6.23 -24.08
CA ASP A 91 0.73 7.26 -25.11
C ASP A 91 1.32 6.77 -26.43
N GLU A 92 2.42 6.02 -26.36
CA GLU A 92 3.08 5.54 -27.57
C GLU A 92 2.25 4.50 -28.27
N SER A 93 1.47 3.70 -27.55
CA SER A 93 0.68 2.63 -28.16
C SER A 93 -0.76 3.03 -28.40
N LEU A 94 -1.20 4.15 -27.85
CA LEU A 94 -2.60 4.51 -27.86
C LEU A 94 -3.21 4.62 -29.25
N PRO A 95 -2.55 5.24 -30.23
CA PRO A 95 -3.16 5.34 -31.56
C PRO A 95 -3.49 3.98 -32.15
N GLN A 96 -2.65 2.99 -31.91
CA GLN A 96 -2.90 1.65 -32.43
C GLN A 96 -4.04 0.98 -31.69
N ARG A 97 -4.09 1.19 -30.38
CA ARG A 97 -5.09 0.53 -29.55
C ARG A 97 -6.48 1.12 -29.79
N LYS A 98 -6.55 2.36 -30.10
CA LYS A 98 -7.87 2.98 -30.33
C LYS A 98 -8.63 2.34 -31.44
N ARG A 99 -7.94 1.76 -32.36
CA ARG A 99 -8.61 1.10 -33.46
C ARG A 99 -9.13 -0.26 -33.12
N ALA A 100 -8.67 -0.67 -32.04
CA ALA A 100 -9.11 -1.98 -31.64
C ALA A 100 -10.41 -1.90 -30.97
N PRO A 101 -11.21 -1.80 -30.80
CA PRO A 101 -12.22 -1.87 -29.95
C PRO A 101 -13.28 -1.86 -29.69
N ARG A 102 -13.14 -1.74 -29.92
CA ARG A 102 -13.98 -1.72 -29.41
C ARG A 102 -14.80 -1.43 -29.14
N LYS A 103 -15.17 -1.71 -29.44
CA LYS A 103 -15.98 -1.66 -28.99
C LYS A 103 -16.56 -1.34 -28.26
N LYS A 104 -16.78 -1.35 -28.32
CA LYS A 104 -17.38 -1.10 -27.54
C LYS A 104 -17.69 -0.77 -26.70
N THR A 105 -17.59 -0.89 -26.65
CA THR A 105 -17.87 -0.55 -25.67
C THR A 105 -18.21 0.11 -25.04
N PRO A 106 -18.22 0.09 -25.11
CA PRO A 106 -18.40 0.69 -24.28
C PRO A 106 -18.52 1.28 -23.43
N PRO A 107 -18.44 1.49 -23.25
CA PRO A 107 -18.49 1.85 -22.25
C PRO A 107 -18.32 1.91 -21.27
N GLU A 108 -17.78 1.38 -21.01
CA GLU A 108 -17.60 1.21 -20.08
C GLU A 108 -17.06 1.57 -19.57
N GLU A 109 -16.58 1.32 -19.86
CA GLU A 109 -16.06 1.49 -19.23
C GLU A 109 -15.70 2.26 -18.83
N SER A 110 -15.49 2.25 -19.27
CA SER A 110 -15.18 2.84 -18.76
C SER A 110 -14.99 3.34 -18.26
N ASN A 111 -14.54 3.15 -18.32
CA ASN A 111 -14.37 3.45 -17.63
C ASN A 111 -13.97 3.81 -17.32
N GLY A 112 -13.64 3.75 -17.72
CA GLY A 112 -13.32 3.83 -17.33
C GLY A 112 -13.06 4.14 -17.27
#